data_546b0d77b30b4296ed4266ed0345b728
#
_entry.id   546b0d77b30b4296ed4266ed0345b728
#
_cell.length_a   1.000
_cell.length_b   1.000
_cell.length_c   1.000
_cell.angle_alpha   90.00
_cell.angle_beta   90.00
_cell.angle_gamma   90.00
#
_symmetry.space_group_name_H-M   'P 1'
#
loop_
_entity.id
_entity.type
_entity.pdbx_description
1 polymer ?
#
loop_
_entity_poly.entity_id
_entity_poly.type
_entity_poly.pdbx_seq_one_letter_code
_entity_poly.pdbx_strand_id
1 'polypeptide(L)'
;MIQVSNGGGAFMVGKAIKEANAAIAGSVALAMHVRSVAKYYGVPVVLHSDHCAKKLLPWFDGMLKADEEFYAKYGEPLFSSHMLDLSEEPDEENIAICVEYFKRMAPMKIWLEMEIGITGGEEDGVNNEDVDPEKLYTSPEQVYSVYEALSKVGPMFSIAAAFGNVHGVYKPGNVVLSPERLLKHQAHAKEKIGCEDDKPIYLVMHGGSGSTDEEIKTAVKAGVIKMNIDTDTQWAYWDGLRAFEKEKHDYLQGQIGNPTGADKPNKKFYDPRVWTRKAEESMRERVGVSMEKLGSKETYTASTEPGSPQLGEKKLDIIQTAAFVAAGAVVGSVITLLAKKK
;
A
#
# COMPACT_ATOMS: atom_id res chain seq x y z
N MET A 1 -7.14 -1.13 0.58
CA MET A 1 -6.01 -0.87 1.51
C MET A 1 -5.42 0.49 1.17
N ILE A 2 -5.03 1.26 2.17
CA ILE A 2 -4.29 2.52 2.02
C ILE A 2 -2.90 2.29 2.61
N GLN A 3 -1.85 2.59 1.87
CA GLN A 3 -0.46 2.38 2.27
C GLN A 3 0.26 3.70 2.45
N VAL A 4 1.30 3.68 3.28
CA VAL A 4 2.24 4.78 3.45
C VAL A 4 3.66 4.24 3.52
N SER A 5 4.53 4.77 2.66
CA SER A 5 5.96 4.52 2.74
C SER A 5 6.63 5.50 3.71
N ASN A 6 7.90 5.23 4.04
CA ASN A 6 8.71 6.16 4.84
C ASN A 6 8.76 7.55 4.22
N GLY A 7 9.03 7.63 2.91
CA GLY A 7 9.08 8.88 2.15
C GLY A 7 7.75 9.63 2.16
N GLY A 8 6.64 8.91 1.95
CA GLY A 8 5.29 9.45 2.01
C GLY A 8 4.94 10.03 3.38
N GLY A 9 5.28 9.31 4.44
CA GLY A 9 5.12 9.80 5.81
C GLY A 9 5.92 11.07 6.07
N ALA A 10 7.20 11.09 5.70
CA ALA A 10 8.05 12.26 5.87
C ALA A 10 7.53 13.49 5.09
N PHE A 11 7.01 13.27 3.88
CA PHE A 11 6.44 14.34 3.05
C PHE A 11 5.26 15.05 3.72
N MET A 12 4.41 14.33 4.44
CA MET A 12 3.19 14.86 5.05
C MET A 12 3.43 15.94 6.11
N VAL A 13 4.55 15.91 6.81
CA VAL A 13 4.90 16.92 7.83
C VAL A 13 5.79 18.04 7.30
N GLY A 14 6.15 17.99 6.01
CA GLY A 14 7.01 18.97 5.36
C GLY A 14 8.47 18.88 5.81
N LYS A 15 9.24 19.94 5.56
CA LYS A 15 10.70 19.96 5.72
C LYS A 15 11.19 20.45 7.10
N ALA A 16 10.30 20.77 8.02
CA ALA A 16 10.66 21.34 9.32
C ALA A 16 11.16 20.27 10.32
N ILE A 17 10.59 19.08 10.22
CA ILE A 17 11.01 17.91 11.01
C ILE A 17 11.92 17.06 10.11
N LYS A 18 12.96 16.45 10.69
CA LYS A 18 13.94 15.69 9.93
C LYS A 18 13.96 14.22 10.34
N GLU A 19 14.46 13.37 9.43
CA GLU A 19 14.76 11.96 9.64
C GLU A 19 13.55 11.11 10.03
N ALA A 20 13.76 10.05 10.79
CA ALA A 20 12.73 9.09 11.20
C ALA A 20 11.54 9.77 11.89
N ASN A 21 11.77 10.83 12.67
CA ASN A 21 10.70 11.56 13.36
C ASN A 21 9.68 12.19 12.38
N ALA A 22 10.14 12.67 11.22
CA ALA A 22 9.24 13.19 10.18
C ALA A 22 8.36 12.08 9.63
N ALA A 23 8.96 10.95 9.27
CA ALA A 23 8.23 9.80 8.74
C ALA A 23 7.24 9.22 9.76
N ILE A 24 7.64 9.07 11.03
CA ILE A 24 6.76 8.60 12.12
C ILE A 24 5.56 9.55 12.28
N ALA A 25 5.83 10.85 12.47
CA ALA A 25 4.77 11.84 12.71
C ALA A 25 3.78 11.91 11.55
N GLY A 26 4.28 11.89 10.31
CA GLY A 26 3.42 11.92 9.12
C GLY A 26 2.62 10.65 8.92
N SER A 27 3.22 9.48 9.13
CA SER A 27 2.50 8.20 9.04
C SER A 27 1.39 8.10 10.09
N VAL A 28 1.65 8.50 11.33
CA VAL A 28 0.65 8.56 12.41
C VAL A 28 -0.45 9.58 12.07
N ALA A 29 -0.10 10.76 11.54
CA ALA A 29 -1.09 11.76 11.13
C ALA A 29 -1.99 11.24 10.00
N LEU A 30 -1.42 10.56 8.99
CA LEU A 30 -2.18 9.89 7.93
C LEU A 30 -3.15 8.85 8.50
N ALA A 31 -2.66 7.98 9.37
CA ALA A 31 -3.49 6.93 9.97
C ALA A 31 -4.68 7.52 10.75
N MET A 32 -4.45 8.55 11.55
CA MET A 32 -5.49 9.27 12.28
C MET A 32 -6.49 9.94 11.34
N HIS A 33 -6.01 10.56 10.25
CA HIS A 33 -6.88 11.16 9.23
C HIS A 33 -7.78 10.10 8.60
N VAL A 34 -7.21 9.01 8.09
CA VAL A 34 -7.99 7.93 7.46
C VAL A 34 -9.02 7.36 8.42
N ARG A 35 -8.66 7.08 9.67
CA ARG A 35 -9.61 6.59 10.69
C ARG A 35 -10.75 7.57 10.94
N SER A 36 -10.48 8.88 10.93
CA SER A 36 -11.50 9.90 11.17
C SER A 36 -12.55 9.96 10.05
N VAL A 37 -12.15 9.69 8.79
CA VAL A 37 -13.02 9.84 7.61
C VAL A 37 -13.59 8.51 7.10
N ALA A 38 -12.93 7.38 7.34
CA ALA A 38 -13.31 6.06 6.78
C ALA A 38 -14.77 5.69 7.03
N LYS A 39 -15.29 5.99 8.21
CA LYS A 39 -16.67 5.71 8.60
C LYS A 39 -17.74 6.35 7.68
N TYR A 40 -17.39 7.44 7.00
CA TYR A 40 -18.30 8.12 6.07
C TYR A 40 -18.41 7.44 4.70
N TYR A 41 -17.47 6.54 4.40
CA TYR A 41 -17.47 5.84 3.12
C TYR A 41 -18.19 4.48 3.17
N GLY A 42 -18.51 3.98 4.38
CA GLY A 42 -19.28 2.73 4.53
C GLY A 42 -18.57 1.46 4.04
N VAL A 43 -17.24 1.51 3.93
CA VAL A 43 -16.40 0.37 3.50
C VAL A 43 -15.26 0.14 4.49
N PRO A 44 -14.82 -1.11 4.68
CA PRO A 44 -13.66 -1.39 5.52
C PRO A 44 -12.40 -0.83 4.86
N VAL A 45 -11.54 -0.21 5.67
CA VAL A 45 -10.25 0.32 5.23
C VAL A 45 -9.14 -0.36 6.01
N VAL A 46 -8.17 -0.90 5.30
CA VAL A 46 -6.93 -1.43 5.87
C VAL A 46 -5.85 -0.37 5.74
N LEU A 47 -5.23 0.00 6.86
CA LEU A 47 -4.07 0.90 6.91
C LEU A 47 -2.79 0.06 6.98
N HIS A 48 -1.83 0.36 6.12
CA HIS A 48 -0.60 -0.40 5.97
C HIS A 48 0.61 0.54 5.87
N SER A 49 1.71 0.20 6.54
CA SER A 49 3.01 0.78 6.22
C SER A 49 3.77 -0.12 5.28
N ASP A 50 4.40 0.45 4.27
CA ASP A 50 4.99 -0.25 3.14
C ASP A 50 6.51 -0.10 3.12
N HIS A 51 7.24 -1.14 2.68
CA HIS A 51 8.69 -1.20 2.49
C HIS A 51 9.56 -0.60 3.60
N CYS A 52 9.65 -1.28 4.73
CA CYS A 52 10.59 -0.93 5.79
C CYS A 52 11.87 -1.75 5.68
N ALA A 53 12.87 -1.22 4.97
CA ALA A 53 14.23 -1.78 4.94
C ALA A 53 14.91 -1.67 6.32
N LYS A 54 15.95 -2.45 6.56
CA LYS A 54 16.67 -2.49 7.85
C LYS A 54 17.10 -1.12 8.38
N LYS A 55 17.58 -0.24 7.52
CA LYS A 55 17.93 1.14 7.87
C LYS A 55 16.77 2.00 8.35
N LEU A 56 15.52 1.57 8.05
CA LEU A 56 14.28 2.27 8.41
C LEU A 56 13.59 1.69 9.67
N LEU A 57 14.17 0.69 10.33
CA LEU A 57 13.62 0.14 11.57
C LEU A 57 13.29 1.19 12.65
N PRO A 58 14.02 2.31 12.81
CA PRO A 58 13.60 3.37 13.73
C PRO A 58 12.23 3.99 13.39
N TRP A 59 11.86 4.06 12.10
CA TRP A 59 10.52 4.46 11.67
C TRP A 59 9.47 3.41 12.05
N PHE A 60 9.77 2.12 11.81
CA PHE A 60 8.90 1.02 12.17
C PHE A 60 8.64 0.98 13.68
N ASP A 61 9.68 1.09 14.49
CA ASP A 61 9.58 1.15 15.95
C ASP A 61 8.70 2.30 16.44
N GLY A 62 8.82 3.47 15.81
CA GLY A 62 8.00 4.63 16.14
C GLY A 62 6.52 4.43 15.84
N MET A 63 6.20 3.81 14.70
CA MET A 63 4.82 3.46 14.34
C MET A 63 4.26 2.38 15.27
N LEU A 64 5.03 1.31 15.51
CA LEU A 64 4.60 0.23 16.39
C LEU A 64 4.38 0.70 17.84
N LYS A 65 5.19 1.66 18.31
CA LYS A 65 4.94 2.34 19.59
C LYS A 65 3.61 3.11 19.57
N ALA A 66 3.31 3.81 18.48
CA ALA A 66 2.01 4.49 18.34
C ALA A 66 0.84 3.50 18.33
N ASP A 67 1.01 2.31 17.72
CA ASP A 67 0.03 1.23 17.78
C ASP A 67 -0.18 0.72 19.22
N GLU A 68 0.91 0.47 19.95
CA GLU A 68 0.86 0.02 21.36
C GLU A 68 0.11 1.03 22.24
N GLU A 69 0.41 2.33 22.07
CA GLU A 69 -0.26 3.42 22.80
C GLU A 69 -1.75 3.53 22.43
N PHE A 70 -2.06 3.41 21.13
CA PHE A 70 -3.43 3.46 20.63
C PHE A 70 -4.23 2.23 21.08
N TYR A 71 -3.62 1.03 21.03
CA TYR A 71 -4.23 -0.20 21.49
C TYR A 71 -4.53 -0.17 22.98
N ALA A 72 -3.60 0.31 23.80
CA ALA A 72 -3.82 0.46 25.24
C ALA A 72 -5.00 1.39 25.56
N LYS A 73 -5.26 2.39 24.72
CA LYS A 73 -6.32 3.38 24.93
C LYS A 73 -7.68 2.95 24.36
N TYR A 74 -7.69 2.30 23.19
CA TYR A 74 -8.90 2.07 22.43
C TYR A 74 -9.25 0.58 22.22
N GLY A 75 -8.35 -0.35 22.57
CA GLY A 75 -8.53 -1.78 22.36
C GLY A 75 -8.34 -2.25 20.91
N GLU A 76 -7.83 -1.38 20.05
CA GLU A 76 -7.51 -1.67 18.66
C GLU A 76 -6.22 -0.92 18.25
N PRO A 77 -5.37 -1.46 17.36
CA PRO A 77 -4.15 -0.80 16.91
C PRO A 77 -4.47 0.37 15.97
N LEU A 78 -3.54 1.30 15.82
CA LEU A 78 -3.67 2.44 14.91
C LEU A 78 -3.61 2.00 13.45
N PHE A 79 -2.63 1.14 13.10
CA PHE A 79 -2.47 0.50 11.80
C PHE A 79 -3.07 -0.91 11.79
N SER A 80 -3.51 -1.37 10.63
CA SER A 80 -4.03 -2.74 10.45
C SER A 80 -2.90 -3.73 10.14
N SER A 81 -1.83 -3.24 9.51
CA SER A 81 -0.70 -4.05 9.06
C SER A 81 0.55 -3.21 8.84
N HIS A 82 1.70 -3.87 8.92
CA HIS A 82 3.00 -3.32 8.61
C HIS A 82 3.81 -4.28 7.76
N MET A 83 4.71 -3.74 6.94
CA MET A 83 5.64 -4.52 6.15
C MET A 83 7.08 -4.30 6.61
N LEU A 84 7.81 -5.41 6.75
CA LEU A 84 9.26 -5.46 6.85
C LEU A 84 9.82 -5.95 5.52
N ASP A 85 10.63 -5.12 4.89
CA ASP A 85 11.38 -5.44 3.68
C ASP A 85 12.86 -5.59 4.02
N LEU A 86 13.23 -6.80 4.39
CA LEU A 86 14.60 -7.19 4.71
C LEU A 86 15.17 -8.11 3.62
N SER A 87 14.67 -7.98 2.39
CA SER A 87 15.05 -8.82 1.25
C SER A 87 16.52 -8.68 0.83
N GLU A 88 17.16 -7.57 1.21
CA GLU A 88 18.62 -7.37 1.02
C GLU A 88 19.48 -8.10 2.07
N GLU A 89 18.88 -8.54 3.19
CA GLU A 89 19.59 -9.26 4.24
C GLU A 89 19.59 -10.78 3.98
N PRO A 90 20.52 -11.55 4.60
CA PRO A 90 20.44 -13.00 4.58
C PRO A 90 19.09 -13.52 5.10
N ASP A 91 18.55 -14.56 4.49
CA ASP A 91 17.22 -15.12 4.84
C ASP A 91 17.05 -15.39 6.34
N GLU A 92 18.08 -15.95 6.99
CA GLU A 92 18.04 -16.24 8.43
C GLU A 92 17.91 -14.98 9.28
N GLU A 93 18.61 -13.90 8.91
CA GLU A 93 18.53 -12.61 9.59
C GLU A 93 17.19 -11.93 9.35
N ASN A 94 16.71 -11.93 8.10
CA ASN A 94 15.40 -11.41 7.71
C ASN A 94 14.31 -12.08 8.55
N ILE A 95 14.26 -13.41 8.55
CA ILE A 95 13.26 -14.19 9.29
C ILE A 95 13.36 -13.91 10.79
N ALA A 96 14.57 -13.86 11.37
CA ALA A 96 14.76 -13.63 12.79
C ALA A 96 14.20 -12.25 13.24
N ILE A 97 14.51 -11.20 12.48
CA ILE A 97 13.99 -9.85 12.73
C ILE A 97 12.46 -9.81 12.58
N CYS A 98 11.92 -10.40 11.51
CA CYS A 98 10.48 -10.48 11.31
C CYS A 98 9.76 -11.20 12.46
N VAL A 99 10.32 -12.31 12.97
CA VAL A 99 9.78 -13.02 14.14
C VAL A 99 9.79 -12.15 15.39
N GLU A 100 10.85 -11.36 15.62
CA GLU A 100 10.95 -10.46 16.77
C GLU A 100 9.84 -9.39 16.73
N TYR A 101 9.68 -8.70 15.62
CA TYR A 101 8.64 -7.68 15.48
C TYR A 101 7.24 -8.29 15.49
N PHE A 102 7.05 -9.46 14.86
CA PHE A 102 5.74 -10.10 14.82
C PHE A 102 5.24 -10.51 16.21
N LYS A 103 6.14 -10.89 17.13
CA LYS A 103 5.79 -11.13 18.53
C LYS A 103 5.20 -9.90 19.23
N ARG A 104 5.58 -8.69 18.84
CA ARG A 104 4.96 -7.45 19.34
C ARG A 104 3.63 -7.15 18.65
N MET A 105 3.52 -7.46 17.36
CA MET A 105 2.34 -7.16 16.54
C MET A 105 1.18 -8.11 16.79
N ALA A 106 1.44 -9.40 16.91
CA ALA A 106 0.43 -10.46 17.00
C ALA A 106 -0.58 -10.28 18.16
N PRO A 107 -0.20 -9.88 19.39
CA PRO A 107 -1.16 -9.63 20.46
C PRO A 107 -2.17 -8.52 20.16
N MET A 108 -1.78 -7.54 19.35
CA MET A 108 -2.63 -6.42 18.91
C MET A 108 -3.42 -6.75 17.64
N LYS A 109 -3.25 -7.97 17.09
CA LYS A 109 -3.85 -8.38 15.82
C LYS A 109 -3.45 -7.51 14.63
N ILE A 110 -2.21 -7.03 14.62
CA ILE A 110 -1.61 -6.35 13.48
C ILE A 110 -1.06 -7.41 12.53
N TRP A 111 -1.39 -7.30 11.26
CA TRP A 111 -0.90 -8.18 10.20
C TRP A 111 0.55 -7.83 9.84
N LEU A 112 1.42 -8.83 9.81
CA LEU A 112 2.78 -8.67 9.28
C LEU A 112 2.81 -9.06 7.81
N GLU A 113 3.35 -8.19 6.98
CA GLU A 113 3.84 -8.52 5.64
C GLU A 113 5.36 -8.54 5.67
N MET A 114 5.96 -9.58 5.10
CA MET A 114 7.41 -9.64 4.96
C MET A 114 7.79 -10.01 3.53
N GLU A 115 8.93 -9.51 3.08
CA GLU A 115 9.49 -9.80 1.76
C GLU A 115 10.67 -10.76 1.85
N ILE A 116 10.68 -11.74 0.93
CA ILE A 116 11.79 -12.66 0.75
C ILE A 116 12.10 -12.85 -0.74
N GLY A 117 13.37 -12.72 -1.10
CA GLY A 117 13.80 -12.53 -2.47
C GLY A 117 13.70 -11.07 -2.89
N ILE A 118 14.39 -10.69 -3.93
CA ILE A 118 14.55 -9.29 -4.33
C ILE A 118 13.55 -8.94 -5.42
N THR A 119 12.74 -7.92 -5.19
CA THR A 119 11.98 -7.26 -6.26
C THR A 119 12.91 -6.33 -7.04
N GLY A 120 12.95 -6.47 -8.36
CA GLY A 120 13.80 -5.63 -9.22
C GLY A 120 13.32 -4.19 -9.32
N GLY A 121 14.12 -3.31 -9.94
CA GLY A 121 13.79 -1.92 -10.16
C GLY A 121 14.16 -0.97 -9.02
N GLU A 122 13.58 0.23 -9.01
CA GLU A 122 13.85 1.25 -7.99
C GLU A 122 12.57 1.64 -7.26
N GLU A 123 12.60 1.61 -5.91
CA GLU A 123 11.53 2.10 -5.06
C GLU A 123 12.09 2.65 -3.73
N ASP A 124 11.58 3.80 -3.28
CA ASP A 124 11.89 4.48 -2.01
C ASP A 124 13.40 4.58 -1.67
N GLY A 125 14.24 4.75 -2.72
CA GLY A 125 15.69 4.93 -2.58
C GLY A 125 16.49 3.63 -2.46
N VAL A 126 15.87 2.49 -2.78
CA VAL A 126 16.53 1.21 -3.04
C VAL A 126 16.51 0.97 -4.54
N ASN A 127 17.70 0.75 -5.13
CA ASN A 127 17.84 0.48 -6.56
C ASN A 127 18.36 -0.95 -6.79
N ASN A 128 17.51 -1.76 -7.39
CA ASN A 128 17.74 -3.16 -7.73
C ASN A 128 17.77 -3.41 -9.26
N GLU A 129 18.09 -2.37 -10.08
CA GLU A 129 18.11 -2.51 -11.54
C GLU A 129 19.22 -3.46 -12.05
N ASP A 130 20.35 -3.52 -11.33
CA ASP A 130 21.54 -4.32 -11.69
C ASP A 130 21.66 -5.64 -10.91
N VAL A 131 20.60 -6.07 -10.21
CA VAL A 131 20.61 -7.32 -9.44
C VAL A 131 20.65 -8.53 -10.36
N ASP A 132 21.43 -9.56 -9.94
CA ASP A 132 21.49 -10.85 -10.63
C ASP A 132 20.07 -11.40 -10.86
N PRO A 133 19.68 -11.70 -12.13
CA PRO A 133 18.33 -12.16 -12.46
C PRO A 133 17.88 -13.41 -11.68
N GLU A 134 18.80 -14.26 -11.23
CA GLU A 134 18.44 -15.46 -10.44
C GLU A 134 17.90 -15.09 -9.06
N LYS A 135 18.35 -13.96 -8.48
CA LYS A 135 17.87 -13.46 -7.18
C LYS A 135 16.46 -12.84 -7.23
N LEU A 136 15.95 -12.59 -8.44
CA LEU A 136 14.60 -12.11 -8.66
C LEU A 136 13.55 -13.23 -8.59
N TYR A 137 13.93 -14.42 -8.18
CA TYR A 137 13.04 -15.57 -8.05
C TYR A 137 13.27 -16.30 -6.72
N THR A 138 12.29 -16.21 -5.83
CA THR A 138 12.30 -16.92 -4.55
C THR A 138 12.02 -18.41 -4.75
N SER A 139 12.69 -19.27 -4.01
CA SER A 139 12.44 -20.72 -4.04
C SER A 139 11.26 -21.12 -3.14
N PRO A 140 10.60 -22.27 -3.40
CA PRO A 140 9.56 -22.81 -2.52
C PRO A 140 10.05 -23.08 -1.10
N GLU A 141 11.31 -23.47 -0.93
CA GLU A 141 11.95 -23.75 0.36
C GLU A 141 12.12 -22.48 1.18
N GLN A 142 12.53 -21.38 0.55
CA GLN A 142 12.64 -20.08 1.20
C GLN A 142 11.27 -19.61 1.72
N VAL A 143 10.22 -19.66 0.86
CA VAL A 143 8.86 -19.30 1.27
C VAL A 143 8.36 -20.17 2.43
N TYR A 144 8.64 -21.47 2.39
CA TYR A 144 8.25 -22.39 3.46
C TYR A 144 8.99 -22.10 4.78
N SER A 145 10.29 -21.78 4.73
CA SER A 145 11.06 -21.42 5.93
C SER A 145 10.49 -20.20 6.66
N VAL A 146 10.03 -19.20 5.91
CA VAL A 146 9.31 -18.04 6.45
C VAL A 146 8.00 -18.50 7.10
N TYR A 147 7.19 -19.27 6.38
CA TYR A 147 5.92 -19.77 6.92
C TYR A 147 6.14 -20.56 8.21
N GLU A 148 7.10 -21.49 8.23
CA GLU A 148 7.40 -22.31 9.41
C GLU A 148 7.80 -21.45 10.62
N ALA A 149 8.57 -20.39 10.42
CA ALA A 149 9.01 -19.52 11.51
C ALA A 149 7.86 -18.63 12.03
N LEU A 150 7.14 -17.94 11.13
CA LEU A 150 6.11 -16.98 11.51
C LEU A 150 4.84 -17.65 12.04
N SER A 151 4.45 -18.82 11.52
CA SER A 151 3.28 -19.58 12.00
C SER A 151 3.37 -19.98 13.47
N LYS A 152 4.58 -20.11 14.02
CA LYS A 152 4.83 -20.35 15.46
C LYS A 152 4.49 -19.14 16.33
N VAL A 153 4.43 -17.95 15.75
CA VAL A 153 4.06 -16.69 16.44
C VAL A 153 2.57 -16.42 16.31
N GLY A 154 2.03 -16.55 15.11
CA GLY A 154 0.61 -16.30 14.88
C GLY A 154 0.21 -16.51 13.40
N PRO A 155 -1.10 -16.46 13.10
CA PRO A 155 -1.60 -16.73 11.74
C PRO A 155 -1.70 -15.49 10.85
N MET A 156 -1.49 -14.28 11.40
CA MET A 156 -1.78 -13.02 10.70
C MET A 156 -0.53 -12.47 9.99
N PHE A 157 -0.08 -13.16 8.96
CA PHE A 157 1.04 -12.71 8.13
C PHE A 157 0.85 -13.08 6.66
N SER A 158 1.58 -12.40 5.79
CA SER A 158 1.67 -12.66 4.36
C SER A 158 3.13 -12.54 3.90
N ILE A 159 3.42 -13.18 2.78
CA ILE A 159 4.76 -13.29 2.23
C ILE A 159 4.77 -12.69 0.83
N ALA A 160 5.57 -11.65 0.63
CA ALA A 160 5.92 -11.14 -0.68
C ALA A 160 7.13 -11.93 -1.18
N ALA A 161 6.86 -12.89 -2.07
CA ALA A 161 7.87 -13.71 -2.71
C ALA A 161 8.20 -13.14 -4.08
N ALA A 162 9.48 -13.05 -4.43
CA ALA A 162 9.92 -12.61 -5.75
C ALA A 162 9.66 -13.68 -6.80
N PHE A 163 9.06 -13.32 -7.92
CA PHE A 163 8.79 -14.18 -9.07
C PHE A 163 9.04 -13.47 -10.42
N GLY A 164 10.04 -12.58 -10.44
CA GLY A 164 10.40 -11.74 -11.57
C GLY A 164 9.61 -10.43 -11.63
N ASN A 165 9.02 -10.03 -10.53
CA ASN A 165 8.35 -8.73 -10.40
C ASN A 165 9.38 -7.60 -10.26
N VAL A 166 9.03 -6.43 -10.77
CA VAL A 166 9.86 -5.22 -10.75
C VAL A 166 9.02 -4.02 -10.37
N HIS A 167 9.63 -3.10 -9.64
CA HIS A 167 9.03 -1.79 -9.35
C HIS A 167 9.16 -0.87 -10.58
N GLY A 168 8.10 -0.11 -10.87
CA GLY A 168 8.04 0.76 -12.04
C GLY A 168 7.45 0.09 -13.28
N VAL A 169 7.53 0.79 -14.42
CA VAL A 169 7.11 0.28 -15.74
C VAL A 169 8.34 0.10 -16.60
N TYR A 170 8.70 -1.13 -16.88
CA TYR A 170 9.86 -1.49 -17.67
C TYR A 170 9.47 -1.96 -19.09
N LYS A 171 10.42 -1.83 -20.01
CA LYS A 171 10.25 -2.41 -21.35
C LYS A 171 10.21 -3.94 -21.22
N PRO A 172 9.31 -4.61 -21.98
CA PRO A 172 9.29 -6.07 -22.02
C PRO A 172 10.67 -6.64 -22.39
N GLY A 173 11.11 -7.66 -21.67
CA GLY A 173 12.29 -8.43 -22.00
C GLY A 173 13.48 -8.35 -21.03
N ASN A 174 13.48 -7.45 -20.05
CA ASN A 174 14.56 -7.38 -19.06
C ASN A 174 14.36 -8.37 -17.90
N VAL A 175 13.12 -8.61 -17.50
CA VAL A 175 12.74 -9.61 -16.49
C VAL A 175 11.46 -10.29 -16.95
N VAL A 176 11.35 -11.60 -16.74
CA VAL A 176 10.16 -12.37 -17.09
C VAL A 176 9.35 -12.59 -15.83
N LEU A 177 8.20 -11.94 -15.74
CA LEU A 177 7.24 -12.18 -14.67
C LEU A 177 6.69 -13.61 -14.80
N SER A 178 6.84 -14.40 -13.74
CA SER A 178 6.46 -15.82 -13.71
C SER A 178 5.51 -16.11 -12.54
N PRO A 179 4.26 -15.63 -12.57
CA PRO A 179 3.31 -15.82 -11.45
C PRO A 179 2.92 -17.29 -11.23
N GLU A 180 3.13 -18.18 -12.20
CA GLU A 180 2.95 -19.63 -12.05
C GLU A 180 3.94 -20.26 -11.05
N ARG A 181 5.07 -19.60 -10.73
CA ARG A 181 5.98 -20.03 -9.67
C ARG A 181 5.30 -20.02 -8.31
N LEU A 182 4.37 -19.10 -8.09
CA LEU A 182 3.60 -19.01 -6.85
C LEU A 182 2.77 -20.28 -6.60
N LEU A 183 2.31 -20.97 -7.65
CA LEU A 183 1.65 -22.27 -7.51
C LEU A 183 2.59 -23.35 -6.97
N LYS A 184 3.90 -23.29 -7.32
CA LYS A 184 4.90 -24.22 -6.77
C LYS A 184 5.17 -23.93 -5.30
N HIS A 185 5.18 -22.64 -4.90
CA HIS A 185 5.28 -22.24 -3.49
C HIS A 185 4.12 -22.82 -2.67
N GLN A 186 2.88 -22.67 -3.17
CA GLN A 186 1.69 -23.23 -2.52
C GLN A 186 1.74 -24.76 -2.42
N ALA A 187 2.09 -25.45 -3.51
CA ALA A 187 2.15 -26.90 -3.54
C ALA A 187 3.20 -27.45 -2.55
N HIS A 188 4.39 -26.85 -2.51
CA HIS A 188 5.44 -27.20 -1.57
C HIS A 188 5.00 -26.97 -0.11
N ALA A 189 4.41 -25.82 0.16
CA ALA A 189 3.90 -25.51 1.50
C ALA A 189 2.79 -26.47 1.92
N LYS A 190 1.83 -26.76 1.03
CA LYS A 190 0.77 -27.75 1.29
C LYS A 190 1.34 -29.11 1.69
N GLU A 191 2.33 -29.60 0.96
CA GLU A 191 3.00 -30.86 1.26
C GLU A 191 3.67 -30.84 2.64
N LYS A 192 4.43 -29.79 2.93
CA LYS A 192 5.16 -29.64 4.21
C LYS A 192 4.25 -29.46 5.41
N ILE A 193 3.16 -28.72 5.26
CA ILE A 193 2.17 -28.48 6.33
C ILE A 193 1.29 -29.73 6.52
N GLY A 194 1.08 -30.53 5.48
CA GLY A 194 0.18 -31.67 5.51
C GLY A 194 -1.31 -31.28 5.57
N CYS A 195 -1.70 -30.19 4.93
CA CYS A 195 -3.06 -29.66 4.93
C CYS A 195 -3.80 -29.94 3.62
N GLU A 196 -5.13 -29.80 3.63
CA GLU A 196 -5.97 -29.98 2.43
C GLU A 196 -6.10 -28.70 1.59
N ASP A 197 -5.82 -27.53 2.16
CA ASP A 197 -5.89 -26.24 1.44
C ASP A 197 -4.84 -26.20 0.33
N ASP A 198 -5.28 -25.93 -0.90
CA ASP A 198 -4.37 -25.78 -2.04
C ASP A 198 -3.58 -24.45 -2.02
N LYS A 199 -3.95 -23.52 -1.12
CA LYS A 199 -3.34 -22.20 -0.99
C LYS A 199 -3.12 -21.85 0.49
N PRO A 200 -2.30 -22.60 1.21
CA PRO A 200 -2.12 -22.41 2.65
C PRO A 200 -1.42 -21.10 3.01
N ILE A 201 -0.69 -20.50 2.08
CA ILE A 201 0.07 -19.27 2.30
C ILE A 201 -0.66 -18.06 1.70
N TYR A 202 -0.71 -16.97 2.44
CA TYR A 202 -1.12 -15.67 1.93
C TYR A 202 0.05 -15.00 1.23
N LEU A 203 -0.07 -14.82 -0.09
CA LEU A 203 0.98 -14.23 -0.92
C LEU A 203 0.68 -12.79 -1.28
N VAL A 204 1.73 -12.01 -1.47
CA VAL A 204 1.67 -10.63 -1.93
C VAL A 204 2.46 -10.48 -3.23
N MET A 205 1.97 -9.65 -4.14
CA MET A 205 2.65 -9.26 -5.37
C MET A 205 3.04 -7.79 -5.29
N HIS A 206 4.34 -7.54 -5.33
CA HIS A 206 4.90 -6.20 -5.54
C HIS A 206 5.09 -5.91 -7.03
N GLY A 207 5.25 -4.63 -7.38
CA GLY A 207 5.48 -4.24 -8.77
C GLY A 207 4.31 -4.59 -9.71
N GLY A 208 3.07 -4.41 -9.26
CA GLY A 208 1.87 -4.72 -10.06
C GLY A 208 1.60 -3.77 -11.23
N SER A 209 2.24 -2.59 -11.25
CA SER A 209 2.14 -1.64 -12.35
C SER A 209 2.78 -2.22 -13.63
N GLY A 210 2.06 -2.13 -14.76
CA GLY A 210 2.52 -2.68 -16.04
C GLY A 210 2.29 -4.17 -16.25
N SER A 211 1.80 -4.92 -15.25
CA SER A 211 1.43 -6.32 -15.42
C SER A 211 0.21 -6.49 -16.33
N THR A 212 0.22 -7.55 -17.12
CA THR A 212 -0.90 -7.91 -17.98
C THR A 212 -2.06 -8.50 -17.17
N ASP A 213 -3.26 -8.48 -17.75
CA ASP A 213 -4.45 -9.04 -17.10
C ASP A 213 -4.32 -10.54 -16.81
N GLU A 214 -3.62 -11.29 -17.68
CA GLU A 214 -3.40 -12.73 -17.49
C GLU A 214 -2.39 -13.02 -16.37
N GLU A 215 -1.33 -12.22 -16.24
CA GLU A 215 -0.38 -12.32 -15.12
C GLU A 215 -1.08 -12.04 -13.80
N ILE A 216 -1.88 -10.98 -13.73
CA ILE A 216 -2.69 -10.62 -12.55
C ILE A 216 -3.64 -11.76 -12.19
N LYS A 217 -4.40 -12.29 -13.15
CA LYS A 217 -5.31 -13.41 -12.93
C LYS A 217 -4.58 -14.67 -12.42
N THR A 218 -3.41 -14.96 -12.98
CA THR A 218 -2.59 -16.11 -12.57
C THR A 218 -2.09 -15.92 -11.15
N ALA A 219 -1.60 -14.74 -10.80
CA ALA A 219 -1.16 -14.42 -9.43
C ALA A 219 -2.31 -14.54 -8.42
N VAL A 220 -3.48 -13.97 -8.71
CA VAL A 220 -4.68 -14.10 -7.86
C VAL A 220 -5.11 -15.56 -7.71
N LYS A 221 -5.09 -16.33 -8.82
CA LYS A 221 -5.39 -17.76 -8.79
C LYS A 221 -4.39 -18.54 -7.94
N ALA A 222 -3.14 -18.11 -7.89
CA ALA A 222 -2.10 -18.73 -7.06
C ALA A 222 -2.16 -18.32 -5.57
N GLY A 223 -3.09 -17.49 -5.15
CA GLY A 223 -3.28 -17.11 -3.74
C GLY A 223 -2.70 -15.76 -3.35
N VAL A 224 -2.39 -14.89 -4.32
CA VAL A 224 -2.09 -13.49 -4.05
C VAL A 224 -3.34 -12.81 -3.51
N ILE A 225 -3.22 -12.26 -2.30
CA ILE A 225 -4.31 -11.56 -1.60
C ILE A 225 -4.15 -10.03 -1.65
N LYS A 226 -2.95 -9.54 -1.92
CA LYS A 226 -2.58 -8.13 -1.98
C LYS A 226 -1.66 -7.90 -3.18
N MET A 227 -1.85 -6.77 -3.87
CA MET A 227 -0.99 -6.32 -4.96
C MET A 227 -0.67 -4.83 -4.77
N ASN A 228 0.61 -4.49 -4.84
CA ASN A 228 1.07 -3.11 -4.81
C ASN A 228 1.01 -2.51 -6.22
N ILE A 229 0.33 -1.38 -6.35
CA ILE A 229 0.21 -0.62 -7.59
C ILE A 229 0.50 0.85 -7.27
N ASP A 230 1.72 1.29 -7.48
CA ASP A 230 2.15 2.67 -7.22
C ASP A 230 2.31 3.48 -8.50
N THR A 231 3.23 3.10 -9.38
CA THR A 231 3.60 3.86 -10.59
C THR A 231 2.39 4.23 -11.46
N ASP A 232 1.47 3.29 -11.68
CA ASP A 232 0.23 3.55 -12.44
C ASP A 232 -0.68 4.56 -11.76
N THR A 233 -0.76 4.54 -10.44
CA THR A 233 -1.62 5.48 -9.69
C THR A 233 -1.00 6.87 -9.63
N GLN A 234 0.33 6.97 -9.49
CA GLN A 234 1.07 8.22 -9.62
C GLN A 234 0.89 8.83 -11.01
N TRP A 235 1.04 8.00 -12.06
CA TRP A 235 0.81 8.46 -13.42
C TRP A 235 -0.62 8.95 -13.64
N ALA A 236 -1.61 8.22 -13.18
CA ALA A 236 -3.02 8.62 -13.32
C ALA A 236 -3.30 9.96 -12.63
N TYR A 237 -2.71 10.20 -11.46
CA TYR A 237 -2.82 11.47 -10.77
C TYR A 237 -2.22 12.61 -11.60
N TRP A 238 -1.00 12.42 -12.10
CA TRP A 238 -0.33 13.39 -12.96
C TRP A 238 -1.10 13.63 -14.26
N ASP A 239 -1.60 12.58 -14.89
CA ASP A 239 -2.31 12.69 -16.19
C ASP A 239 -3.62 13.46 -16.05
N GLY A 240 -4.33 13.33 -14.94
CA GLY A 240 -5.50 14.14 -14.63
C GLY A 240 -5.18 15.64 -14.51
N LEU A 241 -4.06 15.98 -13.88
CA LEU A 241 -3.56 17.36 -13.82
C LEU A 241 -3.14 17.86 -15.20
N ARG A 242 -2.39 17.07 -15.94
CA ARG A 242 -1.94 17.40 -17.29
C ARG A 242 -3.11 17.64 -18.26
N ALA A 243 -4.15 16.81 -18.18
CA ALA A 243 -5.35 16.98 -18.99
C ALA A 243 -6.09 18.28 -18.64
N PHE A 244 -6.20 18.60 -17.36
CA PHE A 244 -6.79 19.86 -16.88
C PHE A 244 -5.98 21.08 -17.35
N GLU A 245 -4.66 21.04 -17.22
CA GLU A 245 -3.80 22.13 -17.70
C GLU A 245 -4.00 22.35 -19.20
N LYS A 246 -3.98 21.29 -20.01
CA LYS A 246 -4.20 21.37 -21.45
C LYS A 246 -5.57 21.97 -21.80
N GLU A 247 -6.62 21.56 -21.09
CA GLU A 247 -7.99 22.08 -21.32
C GLU A 247 -8.13 23.55 -20.93
N LYS A 248 -7.47 23.96 -19.85
CA LYS A 248 -7.61 25.30 -19.27
C LYS A 248 -6.38 26.18 -19.47
N HIS A 249 -5.51 25.82 -20.40
CA HIS A 249 -4.23 26.48 -20.64
C HIS A 249 -4.34 28.01 -20.65
N ASP A 250 -5.21 28.57 -21.47
CA ASP A 250 -5.38 30.02 -21.65
C ASP A 250 -5.92 30.74 -20.39
N TYR A 251 -6.47 29.99 -19.43
CA TYR A 251 -6.94 30.49 -18.15
C TYR A 251 -5.91 30.35 -17.02
N LEU A 252 -4.79 29.68 -17.30
CA LEU A 252 -3.76 29.36 -16.30
C LEU A 252 -2.45 30.15 -16.51
N GLN A 253 -2.40 31.02 -17.56
CA GLN A 253 -1.19 31.77 -17.90
C GLN A 253 -0.98 33.04 -17.07
N GLY A 254 -1.99 33.49 -16.33
CA GLY A 254 -1.93 34.69 -15.51
C GLY A 254 -3.06 34.75 -14.48
N GLN A 255 -2.94 35.66 -13.53
CA GLN A 255 -3.97 35.85 -12.53
C GLN A 255 -5.21 36.56 -13.10
N ILE A 256 -5.02 37.40 -14.11
CA ILE A 256 -6.04 38.22 -14.79
C ILE A 256 -5.80 38.11 -16.29
N GLY A 257 -6.88 38.16 -17.05
CA GLY A 257 -6.88 38.05 -18.51
C GLY A 257 -7.05 36.60 -18.98
N ASN A 258 -8.08 36.38 -19.80
CA ASN A 258 -8.38 35.06 -20.40
C ASN A 258 -9.22 35.26 -21.67
N PRO A 259 -9.58 34.20 -22.42
CA PRO A 259 -10.37 34.32 -23.65
C PRO A 259 -11.72 35.00 -23.51
N THR A 260 -12.24 35.18 -22.29
CA THR A 260 -13.51 35.86 -22.04
C THR A 260 -13.37 37.37 -21.73
N GLY A 261 -12.13 37.87 -21.58
CA GLY A 261 -11.83 39.28 -21.36
C GLY A 261 -10.49 39.53 -20.68
N ALA A 262 -9.85 40.65 -21.02
CA ALA A 262 -8.53 41.02 -20.50
C ALA A 262 -8.54 41.37 -19.01
N ASP A 263 -9.69 41.75 -18.46
CA ASP A 263 -9.90 42.10 -17.06
C ASP A 263 -10.49 40.96 -16.20
N LYS A 264 -10.71 39.80 -16.78
CA LYS A 264 -11.35 38.67 -16.09
C LYS A 264 -10.36 37.90 -15.19
N PRO A 265 -10.72 37.70 -13.90
CA PRO A 265 -9.86 36.95 -12.98
C PRO A 265 -9.89 35.46 -13.24
N ASN A 266 -8.73 34.80 -13.03
CA ASN A 266 -8.53 33.36 -13.30
C ASN A 266 -8.53 32.51 -12.03
N LYS A 267 -8.73 33.08 -10.83
CA LYS A 267 -8.64 32.38 -9.54
C LYS A 267 -9.39 31.05 -9.52
N LYS A 268 -10.58 30.97 -10.10
CA LYS A 268 -11.40 29.76 -10.14
C LYS A 268 -10.77 28.59 -10.94
N PHE A 269 -9.74 28.85 -11.74
CA PHE A 269 -9.03 27.83 -12.52
C PHE A 269 -7.76 27.40 -11.81
N TYR A 270 -6.98 28.32 -11.22
CA TYR A 270 -5.73 27.98 -10.53
C TYR A 270 -5.89 27.69 -9.03
N ASP A 271 -7.10 27.70 -8.49
CA ASP A 271 -7.37 27.27 -7.11
C ASP A 271 -6.92 25.79 -6.95
N PRO A 272 -6.01 25.47 -6.00
CA PRO A 272 -5.52 24.11 -5.81
C PRO A 272 -6.64 23.06 -5.65
N ARG A 273 -7.74 23.43 -5.02
CA ARG A 273 -8.90 22.54 -4.84
C ARG A 273 -9.55 22.11 -6.17
N VAL A 274 -9.37 22.89 -7.23
CA VAL A 274 -9.93 22.58 -8.55
C VAL A 274 -9.04 21.60 -9.30
N TRP A 275 -7.76 21.92 -9.49
CA TRP A 275 -6.88 21.04 -10.27
C TRP A 275 -6.48 19.78 -9.51
N THR A 276 -6.32 19.82 -8.16
CA THR A 276 -6.13 18.62 -7.35
C THR A 276 -7.30 17.65 -7.51
N ARG A 277 -8.55 18.18 -7.51
CA ARG A 277 -9.74 17.34 -7.71
C ARG A 277 -9.72 16.60 -9.05
N LYS A 278 -9.22 17.23 -10.11
CA LYS A 278 -9.09 16.57 -11.42
C LYS A 278 -8.06 15.42 -11.39
N ALA A 279 -6.96 15.62 -10.71
CA ALA A 279 -5.97 14.57 -10.48
C ALA A 279 -6.55 13.40 -9.65
N GLU A 280 -7.28 13.70 -8.57
CA GLU A 280 -7.96 12.70 -7.73
C GLU A 280 -9.02 11.89 -8.51
N GLU A 281 -9.81 12.53 -9.36
CA GLU A 281 -10.82 11.88 -10.22
C GLU A 281 -10.16 10.86 -11.15
N SER A 282 -9.07 11.23 -11.81
CA SER A 282 -8.30 10.34 -12.70
C SER A 282 -7.70 9.16 -11.93
N MET A 283 -7.08 9.40 -10.78
CA MET A 283 -6.54 8.34 -9.92
C MET A 283 -7.64 7.39 -9.43
N ARG A 284 -8.79 7.90 -9.01
CA ARG A 284 -9.94 7.09 -8.59
C ARG A 284 -10.40 6.14 -9.69
N GLU A 285 -10.49 6.63 -10.93
CA GLU A 285 -10.87 5.81 -12.09
C GLU A 285 -9.85 4.70 -12.32
N ARG A 286 -8.55 5.02 -12.26
CA ARG A 286 -7.49 4.01 -12.42
C ARG A 286 -7.52 2.94 -11.32
N VAL A 287 -7.78 3.33 -10.08
CA VAL A 287 -7.96 2.41 -8.95
C VAL A 287 -9.18 1.50 -9.21
N GLY A 288 -10.29 2.05 -9.71
CA GLY A 288 -11.47 1.27 -10.09
C GLY A 288 -11.15 0.17 -11.09
N VAL A 289 -10.37 0.48 -12.13
CA VAL A 289 -9.88 -0.51 -13.12
C VAL A 289 -9.04 -1.60 -12.44
N SER A 290 -8.16 -1.23 -11.50
CA SER A 290 -7.35 -2.19 -10.77
C SER A 290 -8.21 -3.12 -9.90
N MET A 291 -9.26 -2.60 -9.26
CA MET A 291 -10.23 -3.40 -8.49
C MET A 291 -10.97 -4.43 -9.37
N GLU A 292 -11.33 -4.04 -10.58
CA GLU A 292 -11.95 -4.95 -11.56
C GLU A 292 -11.00 -6.09 -11.96
N LYS A 293 -9.76 -5.75 -12.31
CA LYS A 293 -8.73 -6.73 -12.70
C LYS A 293 -8.41 -7.73 -11.58
N LEU A 294 -8.40 -7.27 -10.34
CA LEU A 294 -8.18 -8.10 -9.15
C LEU A 294 -9.43 -8.88 -8.71
N GLY A 295 -10.58 -8.70 -9.38
CA GLY A 295 -11.84 -9.33 -9.01
C GLY A 295 -12.36 -8.89 -7.64
N SER A 296 -11.96 -7.72 -7.16
CA SER A 296 -12.33 -7.18 -5.84
C SER A 296 -13.45 -6.13 -5.89
N LYS A 297 -13.89 -5.73 -7.09
CA LYS A 297 -15.01 -4.80 -7.26
C LYS A 297 -16.32 -5.43 -6.74
N GLU A 298 -17.07 -4.68 -5.95
CA GLU A 298 -18.40 -5.08 -5.43
C GLU A 298 -18.41 -6.38 -4.63
N THR A 299 -17.26 -6.81 -4.09
CA THR A 299 -17.16 -8.04 -3.30
C THR A 299 -17.48 -7.83 -1.81
N TYR A 300 -17.53 -6.59 -1.35
CA TYR A 300 -17.88 -6.27 0.02
C TYR A 300 -19.40 -6.30 0.19
N THR A 301 -19.86 -7.16 1.09
CA THR A 301 -21.21 -7.12 1.63
C THR A 301 -21.12 -6.74 3.09
N ALA A 302 -21.80 -5.68 3.50
CA ALA A 302 -21.87 -5.32 4.92
C ALA A 302 -22.41 -6.53 5.69
N SER A 303 -21.68 -6.98 6.73
CA SER A 303 -22.16 -8.04 7.58
C SER A 303 -23.38 -7.53 8.35
N THR A 304 -24.45 -8.31 8.35
CA THR A 304 -25.66 -8.07 9.16
C THR A 304 -25.52 -8.65 10.56
N GLU A 305 -24.33 -9.07 10.97
CA GLU A 305 -24.12 -9.64 12.31
C GLU A 305 -24.35 -8.60 13.42
N PRO A 306 -25.05 -8.99 14.51
CA PRO A 306 -25.22 -8.13 15.67
C PRO A 306 -23.85 -7.86 16.30
N GLY A 307 -23.42 -6.60 16.27
CA GLY A 307 -22.09 -6.18 16.75
C GLY A 307 -21.19 -5.57 15.69
N SER A 308 -21.51 -5.69 14.41
CA SER A 308 -20.90 -4.81 13.39
C SER A 308 -21.23 -3.35 13.74
N PRO A 309 -20.26 -2.42 13.70
CA PRO A 309 -20.58 -1.03 13.95
C PRO A 309 -21.59 -0.56 12.90
N GLN A 310 -22.85 -0.53 13.29
CA GLN A 310 -23.86 0.15 12.51
C GLN A 310 -23.47 1.63 12.49
N LEU A 311 -23.29 2.16 11.30
CA LEU A 311 -23.16 3.59 11.08
C LEU A 311 -24.46 4.26 11.54
N GLY A 312 -24.62 4.41 12.85
CA GLY A 312 -25.74 5.12 13.44
C GLY A 312 -25.64 6.58 13.03
N GLU A 313 -26.77 7.13 12.57
CA GLU A 313 -27.01 8.57 12.42
C GLU A 313 -26.86 9.28 13.78
N LYS A 314 -25.63 9.38 14.28
CA LYS A 314 -25.32 10.41 15.29
C LYS A 314 -24.87 11.63 14.54
N LYS A 315 -25.75 12.65 14.51
CA LYS A 315 -25.39 14.02 14.12
C LYS A 315 -24.07 14.37 14.78
N LEU A 316 -23.08 14.66 13.96
CA LEU A 316 -21.76 15.05 14.35
C LEU A 316 -21.77 16.49 14.85
N ASP A 317 -21.37 16.70 16.09
CA ASP A 317 -20.78 17.97 16.51
C ASP A 317 -19.36 18.03 15.95
N ILE A 318 -19.26 18.46 14.69
CA ILE A 318 -18.00 18.76 14.03
C ILE A 318 -17.74 20.25 14.19
N ILE A 319 -17.10 20.62 15.26
CA ILE A 319 -16.45 21.92 15.34
C ILE A 319 -15.07 21.73 15.94
N GLN A 320 -14.07 22.18 15.16
CA GLN A 320 -12.72 22.54 15.56
C GLN A 320 -11.56 21.56 15.45
N THR A 321 -11.37 20.81 14.35
CA THR A 321 -9.97 20.39 14.04
C THR A 321 -9.67 20.25 12.54
N ALA A 322 -10.48 20.76 11.64
CA ALA A 322 -10.38 20.48 10.20
C ALA A 322 -9.65 21.52 9.35
N ALA A 323 -8.83 22.40 9.91
CA ALA A 323 -8.32 23.57 9.17
C ALA A 323 -6.89 23.47 8.59
N PHE A 324 -6.12 22.40 8.81
CA PHE A 324 -4.68 22.44 8.47
C PHE A 324 -4.08 21.32 7.62
N VAL A 325 -4.84 20.39 7.04
CA VAL A 325 -4.26 19.20 6.34
C VAL A 325 -4.59 19.11 4.84
N ALA A 326 -5.23 20.07 4.24
CA ALA A 326 -5.78 19.93 2.87
C ALA A 326 -4.78 20.04 1.72
N ALA A 327 -3.51 20.30 1.92
CA ALA A 327 -2.56 20.60 0.83
C ALA A 327 -1.41 19.61 0.65
N GLY A 328 -1.24 18.61 1.52
CA GLY A 328 -0.06 17.74 1.52
C GLY A 328 -0.30 16.25 1.33
N ALA A 329 -1.54 15.81 1.24
CA ALA A 329 -1.87 14.40 1.46
C ALA A 329 -1.86 13.48 0.21
N VAL A 330 -1.45 13.94 -0.95
CA VAL A 330 -1.75 13.23 -2.20
C VAL A 330 -0.55 12.59 -2.90
N VAL A 331 0.68 12.86 -2.49
CA VAL A 331 1.87 12.33 -3.15
C VAL A 331 2.59 11.37 -2.21
N GLY A 332 2.29 10.10 -2.29
CA GLY A 332 2.98 9.06 -1.52
C GLY A 332 2.09 7.97 -0.93
N SER A 333 0.82 7.93 -1.30
CA SER A 333 -0.07 6.85 -0.85
C SER A 333 -0.30 5.87 -1.98
N VAL A 334 0.29 4.69 -1.86
CA VAL A 334 0.00 3.53 -2.73
C VAL A 334 -1.37 2.98 -2.35
N ILE A 335 -2.21 2.73 -3.33
CA ILE A 335 -3.50 2.05 -3.11
C ILE A 335 -3.32 0.59 -3.46
N THR A 336 -3.47 -0.27 -2.46
CA THR A 336 -3.39 -1.73 -2.63
C THR A 336 -4.78 -2.35 -2.49
N LEU A 337 -5.07 -3.31 -3.33
CA LEU A 337 -6.36 -3.97 -3.43
C LEU A 337 -6.27 -5.40 -2.94
N LEU A 338 -7.20 -5.80 -2.08
CA LEU A 338 -7.30 -7.17 -1.58
C LEU A 338 -8.11 -8.02 -2.55
N ALA A 339 -7.52 -9.14 -2.99
CA ALA A 339 -8.24 -10.17 -3.73
C ALA A 339 -8.94 -11.14 -2.76
N LYS A 340 -10.12 -11.62 -3.13
CA LYS A 340 -10.84 -12.62 -2.33
C LYS A 340 -10.22 -13.99 -2.55
N LYS A 341 -9.77 -14.65 -1.50
CA LYS A 341 -9.39 -16.06 -1.54
C LYS A 341 -10.66 -16.88 -1.80
N LYS A 342 -10.72 -17.56 -2.96
CA LYS A 342 -11.78 -18.53 -3.27
C LYS A 342 -11.23 -19.92 -3.06
#